data_bd6dfc16e5bc76da562531c6eaca36b0
#
_entry.id   bd6dfc16e5bc76da562531c6eaca36b0
#
_cell.length_a   1.000
_cell.length_b   1.000
_cell.length_c   1.000
_cell.angle_alpha   90.00
_cell.angle_beta   90.00
_cell.angle_gamma   90.00
#
_symmetry.space_group_name_H-M   'P 1'
#
loop_
_entity.id
_entity.type
_entity.pdbx_description
1 polymer ?
#
loop_
_entity_poly.entity_id
_entity_poly.type
_entity_poly.pdbx_seq_one_letter_code
_entity_poly.pdbx_strand_id
1 'polypeptide(L)'
;AALLAVFAQHHFRFDDRAVRAALAPEKDIDGITDGSLAGVFTNTDLGYAPCTAQACMEILKYYNVPLSGKRAVVVGRSLVVGKPAALSLIHI
;
A
#
# COMPACT_ATOMS: atom_id res chain seq x y z
N ALA A 1 7.42 -14.97 -7.56
CA ALA A 1 6.25 -14.89 -6.69
C ALA A 1 5.61 -13.50 -6.74
N ALA A 2 6.38 -12.44 -6.53
CA ALA A 2 5.87 -11.07 -6.60
C ALA A 2 5.29 -10.72 -7.97
N LEU A 3 5.96 -11.10 -9.04
CA LEU A 3 5.48 -10.87 -10.40
C LEU A 3 4.16 -11.61 -10.66
N LEU A 4 4.01 -12.82 -10.15
CA LEU A 4 2.77 -13.57 -10.29
C LEU A 4 1.62 -12.88 -9.55
N ALA A 5 1.87 -12.32 -8.38
CA ALA A 5 0.88 -11.60 -7.60
C ALA A 5 0.40 -10.33 -8.33
N VAL A 6 1.31 -9.56 -8.91
CA VAL A 6 0.96 -8.38 -9.71
C VAL A 6 0.12 -8.79 -10.93
N PHE A 7 0.51 -9.87 -11.60
CA PHE A 7 -0.25 -10.40 -12.72
C PHE A 7 -1.67 -10.80 -12.29
N ALA A 8 -1.80 -11.50 -11.18
CA ALA A 8 -3.10 -11.94 -10.65
C ALA A 8 -4.04 -10.78 -10.32
N GLN A 9 -3.52 -9.65 -9.81
CA GLN A 9 -4.32 -8.47 -9.51
C GLN A 9 -5.06 -7.93 -10.74
N HIS A 10 -4.44 -8.03 -11.91
CA HIS A 10 -4.97 -7.49 -13.16
C HIS A 10 -5.70 -8.51 -14.02
N HIS A 11 -5.78 -9.76 -13.56
CA HIS A 11 -6.44 -10.86 -14.27
C HIS A 11 -7.48 -11.52 -13.38
N PHE A 12 -8.75 -11.32 -13.67
CA PHE A 12 -9.87 -11.82 -12.87
C PHE A 12 -10.03 -13.35 -12.88
N ARG A 13 -9.15 -14.08 -13.56
CA ARG A 13 -9.16 -15.55 -13.60
C ARG A 13 -8.58 -16.18 -12.35
N PHE A 14 -7.86 -15.42 -11.53
CA PHE A 14 -7.19 -15.94 -10.35
C PHE A 14 -7.97 -15.55 -9.10
N ASP A 15 -7.94 -16.41 -8.09
CA ASP A 15 -8.42 -16.06 -6.76
C ASP A 15 -7.42 -15.10 -6.11
N ASP A 16 -7.71 -13.83 -6.18
CA ASP A 16 -6.87 -12.77 -5.65
C ASP A 16 -6.56 -12.95 -4.16
N ARG A 17 -7.56 -13.36 -3.37
CA ARG A 17 -7.37 -13.58 -1.93
C ARG A 17 -6.40 -14.73 -1.66
N ALA A 18 -6.53 -15.83 -2.39
CA ALA A 18 -5.63 -16.98 -2.23
C ALA A 18 -4.21 -16.64 -2.63
N VAL A 19 -4.02 -15.90 -3.74
CA VAL A 19 -2.70 -15.47 -4.18
C VAL A 19 -2.06 -14.55 -3.15
N ARG A 20 -2.79 -13.58 -2.62
CA ARG A 20 -2.26 -12.67 -1.61
C ARG A 20 -1.92 -13.39 -0.32
N ALA A 21 -2.72 -14.38 0.08
CA ALA A 21 -2.44 -15.17 1.28
C ALA A 21 -1.19 -16.04 1.14
N ALA A 22 -0.89 -16.51 -0.08
CA ALA A 22 0.29 -17.35 -0.36
C ALA A 22 1.58 -16.56 -0.52
N LEU A 23 1.50 -15.25 -0.78
CA LEU A 23 2.67 -14.42 -1.01
C LEU A 23 3.35 -14.05 0.32
N ALA A 24 4.64 -14.32 0.43
CA ALA A 24 5.42 -13.94 1.60
C ALA A 24 5.58 -12.40 1.65
N PRO A 25 5.35 -11.75 2.81
CA PRO A 25 5.45 -10.29 2.91
C PRO A 25 6.81 -9.73 2.47
N GLU A 26 7.90 -10.43 2.72
CA GLU A 26 9.24 -10.00 2.32
C GLU A 26 9.48 -10.04 0.80
N LYS A 27 8.57 -10.66 0.04
CA LYS A 27 8.61 -10.72 -1.43
C LYS A 27 7.48 -9.92 -2.07
N ASP A 28 6.69 -9.26 -1.26
CA ASP A 28 5.50 -8.50 -1.68
C ASP A 28 5.89 -7.06 -2.00
N ILE A 29 6.55 -6.85 -3.11
CA ILE A 29 7.07 -5.52 -3.49
C ILE A 29 5.98 -4.52 -3.83
N ASP A 30 4.77 -4.97 -4.14
CA ASP A 30 3.64 -4.08 -4.43
C ASP A 30 2.79 -3.78 -3.19
N GLY A 31 3.08 -4.45 -2.08
CA GLY A 31 2.40 -4.18 -0.81
C GLY A 31 0.95 -4.62 -0.76
N ILE A 32 0.63 -5.78 -1.34
CA ILE A 32 -0.77 -6.26 -1.45
C ILE A 32 -1.18 -7.23 -0.35
N THR A 33 -0.23 -7.77 0.42
CA THR A 33 -0.52 -8.74 1.47
C THR A 33 -1.05 -8.07 2.74
N ASP A 34 -1.76 -8.83 3.56
CA ASP A 34 -2.20 -8.37 4.88
C ASP A 34 -1.01 -8.02 5.77
N GLY A 35 0.08 -8.76 5.65
CA GLY A 35 1.31 -8.48 6.39
C GLY A 35 1.92 -7.13 6.02
N SER A 36 1.98 -6.81 4.72
CA SER A 36 2.46 -5.50 4.26
C SER A 36 1.56 -4.37 4.73
N LEU A 37 0.23 -4.54 4.68
CA LEU A 37 -0.72 -3.55 5.18
C LEU A 37 -0.58 -3.37 6.69
N ALA A 38 -0.38 -4.45 7.43
CA ALA A 38 -0.11 -4.37 8.88
C ALA A 38 1.15 -3.56 9.17
N GLY A 39 2.20 -3.73 8.37
CA GLY A 39 3.42 -2.93 8.49
C GLY A 39 3.17 -1.44 8.29
N VAL A 40 2.35 -1.07 7.31
CA VAL A 40 1.96 0.33 7.09
C VAL A 40 1.14 0.84 8.29
N PHE A 41 0.19 0.07 8.76
CA PHE A 41 -0.66 0.45 9.89
C PHE A 41 0.16 0.68 11.16
N THR A 42 1.12 -0.20 11.43
CA THR A 42 1.94 -0.14 12.65
C THR A 42 3.20 0.71 12.49
N ASN A 43 3.46 1.21 11.29
CA ASN A 43 4.67 1.95 10.94
C ASN A 43 5.95 1.14 11.26
N THR A 44 5.96 -0.11 10.82
CA THR A 44 7.09 -1.04 10.99
C THR A 44 7.64 -1.46 9.64
N ASP A 45 8.73 -2.22 9.65
CA ASP A 45 9.40 -2.71 8.43
C ASP A 45 8.80 -4.01 7.89
N LEU A 46 7.65 -4.46 8.39
CA LEU A 46 6.98 -5.66 7.92
C LEU A 46 6.46 -5.45 6.50
N GLY A 47 6.97 -6.24 5.55
CA GLY A 47 6.59 -6.16 4.15
C GLY A 47 6.95 -4.82 3.49
N TYR A 48 6.17 -4.41 2.52
CA TYR A 48 6.39 -3.17 1.76
C TYR A 48 5.11 -2.35 1.72
N ALA A 49 5.23 -1.03 1.74
CA ALA A 49 4.10 -0.15 1.53
C ALA A 49 3.57 -0.29 0.09
N PRO A 50 2.24 -0.23 -0.12
CA PRO A 50 1.69 -0.23 -1.47
C PRO A 50 2.29 0.87 -2.32
N CYS A 51 2.75 0.51 -3.52
CA CYS A 51 3.53 1.40 -4.37
C CYS A 51 2.79 2.68 -4.72
N THR A 52 1.52 2.60 -5.06
CA THR A 52 0.72 3.77 -5.46
C THR A 52 0.56 4.75 -4.30
N ALA A 53 0.28 4.27 -3.10
CA ALA A 53 0.17 5.11 -1.92
C ALA A 53 1.50 5.79 -1.58
N GLN A 54 2.59 5.03 -1.64
CA GLN A 54 3.93 5.57 -1.40
C GLN A 54 4.30 6.61 -2.44
N ALA A 55 3.98 6.37 -3.72
CA ALA A 55 4.23 7.33 -4.79
C ALA A 55 3.49 8.64 -4.55
N CYS A 56 2.25 8.60 -4.06
CA CYS A 56 1.52 9.81 -3.71
C CYS A 56 2.25 10.61 -2.63
N MET A 57 2.76 9.94 -1.59
CA MET A 57 3.51 10.61 -0.53
C MET A 57 4.82 11.24 -1.06
N GLU A 58 5.51 10.53 -1.94
CA GLU A 58 6.75 11.03 -2.56
C GLU A 58 6.48 12.25 -3.45
N ILE A 59 5.38 12.26 -4.20
CA ILE A 59 4.99 13.41 -5.01
C ILE A 59 4.72 14.64 -4.14
N LEU A 60 3.98 14.47 -3.06
CA LEU A 60 3.69 15.56 -2.12
C LEU A 60 4.98 16.11 -1.51
N LYS A 61 5.90 15.22 -1.15
CA LYS A 61 7.20 15.61 -0.62
C LYS A 61 8.03 16.36 -1.65
N TYR A 62 8.04 15.89 -2.90
CA TYR A 62 8.78 16.53 -3.98
C TYR A 62 8.35 17.98 -4.21
N TYR A 63 7.04 18.23 -4.17
CA TYR A 63 6.49 19.56 -4.36
C TYR A 63 6.45 20.40 -3.08
N ASN A 64 7.03 19.89 -2.00
CA ASN A 64 7.08 20.58 -0.70
C ASN A 64 5.70 20.99 -0.17
N VAL A 65 4.69 20.16 -0.38
CA VAL A 65 3.34 20.42 0.14
C VAL A 65 3.36 20.27 1.66
N PRO A 66 3.00 21.30 2.43
CA PRO A 66 2.97 21.19 3.89
C PRO A 66 1.83 20.28 4.34
N LEU A 67 2.16 19.18 5.02
CA LEU A 67 1.19 18.17 5.45
C LEU A 67 0.92 18.21 6.95
N SER A 68 1.93 18.51 7.75
CA SER A 68 1.80 18.50 9.21
C SER A 68 0.76 19.51 9.67
N GLY A 69 -0.18 19.05 10.51
CA GLY A 69 -1.25 19.90 11.04
C GLY A 69 -2.35 20.23 10.04
N LYS A 70 -2.34 19.66 8.85
CA LYS A 70 -3.35 19.91 7.81
C LYS A 70 -4.47 18.89 7.90
N ARG A 71 -5.65 19.30 7.43
CA ARG A 71 -6.76 18.37 7.23
C ARG A 71 -6.58 17.70 5.87
N ALA A 72 -6.73 16.38 5.85
CA ALA A 72 -6.69 15.61 4.62
C ALA A 72 -7.97 14.81 4.47
N VAL A 73 -8.47 14.73 3.24
CA VAL A 73 -9.62 13.90 2.90
C VAL A 73 -9.18 12.92 1.84
N VAL A 74 -9.37 11.63 2.11
CA VAL A 74 -9.06 10.56 1.17
C VAL A 74 -10.37 9.97 0.66
N VAL A 75 -10.64 10.16 -0.63
CA VAL A 75 -11.83 9.60 -1.28
C VAL A 75 -11.46 8.27 -1.90
N GLY A 76 -11.81 7.20 -1.19
CA GLY A 76 -11.45 5.84 -1.59
C GLY A 76 -11.08 5.01 -0.39
N ARG A 77 -11.34 3.72 -0.47
CA ARG A 77 -11.05 2.78 0.63
C ARG A 77 -10.44 1.47 0.15
N SER A 78 -9.82 1.50 -1.01
CA SER A 78 -9.07 0.37 -1.54
C SER A 78 -7.96 -0.02 -0.55
N LEU A 79 -7.75 -1.32 -0.36
CA LEU A 79 -6.69 -1.84 0.50
C LEU A 79 -5.29 -1.54 -0.05
N VAL A 80 -5.17 -1.22 -1.33
CA VAL A 80 -3.87 -0.98 -1.98
C VAL A 80 -3.64 0.48 -2.35
N VAL A 81 -4.63 1.35 -2.23
CA VAL A 81 -4.49 2.78 -2.55
C VAL A 81 -5.03 3.67 -1.42
N GLY A 82 -6.36 3.67 -1.21
CA GLY A 82 -7.00 4.62 -0.30
C GLY A 82 -6.62 4.42 1.15
N LYS A 83 -6.77 3.22 1.68
CA LYS A 83 -6.43 2.93 3.08
C LYS A 83 -4.94 3.12 3.37
N PRO A 84 -4.01 2.59 2.55
CA PRO A 84 -2.59 2.85 2.77
C PRO A 84 -2.22 4.33 2.67
N ALA A 85 -2.83 5.09 1.76
CA ALA A 85 -2.57 6.52 1.65
C ALA A 85 -3.00 7.26 2.92
N ALA A 86 -4.18 6.94 3.45
CA ALA A 86 -4.67 7.51 4.70
C ALA A 86 -3.75 7.18 5.88
N LEU A 87 -3.30 5.92 5.98
CA LEU A 87 -2.37 5.48 7.02
C LEU A 87 -1.02 6.18 6.90
N SER A 88 -0.51 6.36 5.69
CA SER A 88 0.74 7.08 5.47
C SER A 88 0.66 8.54 5.93
N LEU A 89 -0.50 9.18 5.71
CA LEU A 89 -0.73 10.55 6.18
C LEU A 89 -0.81 10.63 7.70
N ILE A 90 -1.32 9.60 8.38
CA ILE A 90 -1.36 9.55 9.85
C ILE A 90 0.05 9.57 10.44
N HIS A 91 1.03 8.96 9.78
CA HIS A 91 2.39 8.84 10.28
C HIS A 91 3.26 10.07 9.97
N ILE A 92 2.72 11.06 9.33
CA ILE A 92 3.38 12.35 9.12
C ILE A 92 3.02 13.31 10.30
#